data_e29c78b1dccfab76ac817d3654045e39
#
_entry.id   e29c78b1dccfab76ac817d3654045e39
#
_cell.length_a   1.000
_cell.length_b   1.000
_cell.length_c   1.000
_cell.angle_alpha   90.00
_cell.angle_beta   90.00
_cell.angle_gamma   90.00
#
_symmetry.space_group_name_H-M   'P 1'
#
loop_
_entity.id
_entity.type
_entity.pdbx_description
1 polymer ?
#
loop_
_entity_poly.entity_id
_entity_poly.type
_entity_poly.pdbx_seq_one_letter_code
_entity_poly.pdbx_strand_id
1 'polypeptide(L)'
;FTKSVSEDQYGFVLFPSHPGIEIQGSRLRYSGILSVFNGKNKAVSNNGAQEAPAGSGIEAFEFWCPRRRPEGNNIAMKITPALQAYDSAHLTNGFTRPYLGTNAWAADIQYENPCVTLAWKEKKKISSLVLHFDTDFDHPLESSLMGHPEDVIPFCVRSYKIFDEQNNLLYEEKANHQSVNRITLKKPVETSLLQIEMEHPCQFAPASLFEIRCE
;
A
#
# COMPACT_ATOMS: atom_id res chain seq x y z
N PHE A 1 -22.63 9.37 11.61
CA PHE A 1 -22.86 8.53 12.81
C PHE A 1 -21.50 8.23 13.44
N THR A 2 -21.53 8.03 14.77
CA THR A 2 -20.31 7.73 15.55
C THR A 2 -20.40 6.28 16.04
N LYS A 3 -19.34 5.52 15.83
CA LYS A 3 -19.21 4.16 16.35
C LYS A 3 -17.78 3.92 16.82
N SER A 4 -17.62 3.37 18.00
CA SER A 4 -16.32 2.89 18.48
C SER A 4 -16.07 1.49 17.97
N VAL A 5 -14.86 1.27 17.46
CA VAL A 5 -14.35 -0.05 17.05
C VAL A 5 -13.11 -0.31 17.90
N SER A 6 -13.03 -1.46 18.55
CA SER A 6 -11.83 -1.86 19.32
C SER A 6 -10.71 -2.29 18.39
N GLU A 7 -9.47 -2.33 18.90
CA GLU A 7 -8.29 -2.72 18.13
C GLU A 7 -8.40 -4.12 17.50
N ASP A 8 -9.19 -5.01 18.11
CA ASP A 8 -9.37 -6.39 17.65
C ASP A 8 -10.61 -6.58 16.76
N GLN A 9 -11.23 -5.52 16.31
CA GLN A 9 -12.48 -5.60 15.55
C GLN A 9 -12.37 -4.93 14.18
N TYR A 10 -13.02 -5.54 13.19
CA TYR A 10 -13.23 -4.92 11.89
C TYR A 10 -14.54 -4.13 11.88
N GLY A 11 -14.48 -2.93 11.32
CA GLY A 11 -15.67 -2.14 11.03
C GLY A 11 -16.05 -2.31 9.55
N PHE A 12 -17.32 -2.60 9.29
CA PHE A 12 -17.85 -2.64 7.93
C PHE A 12 -18.82 -1.49 7.72
N VAL A 13 -18.67 -0.80 6.61
CA VAL A 13 -19.65 0.19 6.14
C VAL A 13 -20.36 -0.42 4.94
N LEU A 14 -21.64 -0.69 5.13
CA LEU A 14 -22.50 -1.27 4.09
C LEU A 14 -23.27 -0.15 3.37
N PHE A 15 -23.16 -0.13 2.07
CA PHE A 15 -23.92 0.75 1.18
C PHE A 15 -24.95 -0.09 0.40
N PRO A 16 -26.19 -0.17 0.87
CA PRO A 16 -27.24 -0.85 0.10
C PRO A 16 -27.53 -0.07 -1.19
N SER A 17 -27.84 -0.78 -2.26
CA SER A 17 -28.24 -0.15 -3.52
C SER A 17 -29.51 0.66 -3.33
N HIS A 18 -29.49 1.91 -3.80
CA HIS A 18 -30.66 2.80 -3.76
C HIS A 18 -30.69 3.66 -5.03
N PRO A 19 -31.82 3.72 -5.76
CA PRO A 19 -31.88 4.38 -7.07
C PRO A 19 -31.67 5.90 -7.03
N GLY A 20 -31.81 6.53 -5.88
CA GLY A 20 -31.59 7.96 -5.69
C GLY A 20 -30.22 8.33 -5.09
N ILE A 21 -29.29 7.36 -4.95
CA ILE A 21 -27.98 7.61 -4.35
C ILE A 21 -26.88 7.14 -5.29
N GLU A 22 -26.00 8.06 -5.64
CA GLU A 22 -24.77 7.77 -6.36
C GLU A 22 -23.57 7.92 -5.44
N ILE A 23 -22.70 6.91 -5.41
CA ILE A 23 -21.47 6.93 -4.59
C ILE A 23 -20.34 7.43 -5.47
N GLN A 24 -19.70 8.51 -5.03
CA GLN A 24 -18.54 9.03 -5.72
C GLN A 24 -17.33 8.11 -5.53
N GLY A 25 -16.58 7.90 -6.60
CA GLY A 25 -15.39 7.05 -6.61
C GLY A 25 -14.11 7.84 -6.79
N SER A 26 -13.01 7.22 -6.41
CA SER A 26 -11.64 7.69 -6.63
C SER A 26 -10.82 6.62 -7.32
N ARG A 27 -9.91 7.01 -8.22
CA ARG A 27 -8.98 6.11 -8.91
C ARG A 27 -7.68 5.85 -8.13
N LEU A 28 -7.53 6.48 -6.99
CA LEU A 28 -6.31 6.32 -6.19
C LEU A 28 -6.13 4.87 -5.73
N ARG A 29 -4.92 4.36 -5.85
CA ARG A 29 -4.55 2.99 -5.52
C ARG A 29 -3.59 3.00 -4.32
N TYR A 30 -4.11 2.67 -3.15
CA TYR A 30 -3.31 2.44 -1.95
C TYR A 30 -3.17 0.96 -1.70
N SER A 31 -1.96 0.51 -1.41
CA SER A 31 -1.74 -0.88 -1.04
C SER A 31 -2.33 -1.19 0.34
N GLY A 32 -2.61 -2.45 0.59
CA GLY A 32 -3.12 -2.88 1.89
C GLY A 32 -4.53 -2.40 2.22
N ILE A 33 -5.19 -1.59 1.39
CA ILE A 33 -6.61 -1.34 1.54
C ILE A 33 -7.38 -2.60 1.17
N LEU A 34 -8.08 -3.13 2.16
CA LEU A 34 -8.94 -4.26 1.99
C LEU A 34 -10.34 -3.74 1.64
N SER A 35 -10.74 -3.87 0.39
CA SER A 35 -12.14 -3.81 0.03
C SER A 35 -12.72 -5.22 0.01
N VAL A 36 -13.95 -5.32 0.46
CA VAL A 36 -14.68 -6.59 0.46
C VAL A 36 -15.95 -6.36 -0.33
N PHE A 37 -16.19 -7.19 -1.33
CA PHE A 37 -17.47 -7.17 -2.01
C PHE A 37 -18.19 -8.50 -1.81
N ASN A 38 -19.49 -8.42 -1.75
CA ASN A 38 -20.35 -9.58 -1.71
C ASN A 38 -20.74 -9.96 -3.14
N GLY A 39 -20.48 -11.18 -3.51
CA GLY A 39 -20.87 -11.73 -4.80
C GLY A 39 -21.86 -12.87 -4.64
N LYS A 40 -22.94 -12.82 -5.38
CA LYS A 40 -23.89 -13.94 -5.50
C LYS A 40 -23.54 -14.76 -6.72
N ASN A 41 -23.44 -16.07 -6.54
CA ASN A 41 -23.30 -17.05 -7.63
C ASN A 41 -22.16 -16.75 -8.63
N LYS A 42 -21.18 -15.97 -8.23
CA LYS A 42 -20.01 -15.69 -9.06
C LYS A 42 -18.80 -16.33 -8.43
N ALA A 43 -18.31 -17.36 -9.07
CA ALA A 43 -16.98 -17.82 -8.74
C ALA A 43 -15.99 -16.71 -9.06
N VAL A 44 -15.08 -16.45 -8.12
CA VAL A 44 -13.91 -15.59 -8.36
C VAL A 44 -12.89 -16.38 -9.16
N SER A 45 -13.32 -17.16 -10.12
CA SER A 45 -12.43 -17.88 -11.01
C SER A 45 -12.51 -17.24 -12.38
N ASN A 46 -11.41 -17.30 -13.09
CA ASN A 46 -11.32 -16.85 -14.47
C ASN A 46 -12.26 -17.61 -15.43
N ASN A 47 -12.96 -18.61 -14.95
CA ASN A 47 -13.86 -19.46 -15.72
C ASN A 47 -15.32 -18.95 -15.73
N GLY A 48 -15.55 -17.72 -15.27
CA GLY A 48 -16.86 -17.09 -15.30
C GLY A 48 -17.73 -17.41 -14.08
N ALA A 49 -18.98 -16.97 -14.14
CA ALA A 49 -19.95 -17.23 -13.09
C ALA A 49 -20.26 -18.71 -13.02
N GLN A 50 -20.15 -19.27 -11.82
CA GLN A 50 -20.63 -20.62 -11.53
C GLN A 50 -21.90 -20.50 -10.69
N GLU A 51 -22.92 -21.22 -11.10
CA GLU A 51 -24.15 -21.36 -10.33
C GLU A 51 -24.06 -22.62 -9.47
N ALA A 52 -24.69 -22.57 -8.31
CA ALA A 52 -24.83 -23.77 -7.49
C ALA A 52 -25.59 -24.85 -8.29
N PRO A 53 -25.17 -26.11 -8.26
CA PRO A 53 -25.86 -27.18 -8.97
C PRO A 53 -27.34 -27.26 -8.56
N ALA A 54 -28.21 -27.40 -9.53
CA ALA A 54 -29.64 -27.54 -9.26
C ALA A 54 -29.89 -28.74 -8.32
N GLY A 55 -30.69 -28.51 -7.29
CA GLY A 55 -31.00 -29.55 -6.29
C GLY A 55 -29.92 -29.77 -5.22
N SER A 56 -28.89 -28.96 -5.18
CA SER A 56 -27.87 -29.03 -4.11
C SER A 56 -28.38 -28.54 -2.74
N GLY A 57 -29.58 -27.99 -2.67
CA GLY A 57 -30.12 -27.35 -1.47
C GLY A 57 -29.53 -25.96 -1.20
N ILE A 58 -28.66 -25.49 -2.10
CA ILE A 58 -28.04 -24.17 -2.05
C ILE A 58 -28.65 -23.36 -3.16
N GLU A 59 -29.66 -22.55 -2.85
CA GLU A 59 -30.33 -21.69 -3.85
C GLU A 59 -29.44 -20.55 -4.32
N ALA A 60 -28.58 -20.07 -3.43
CA ALA A 60 -27.54 -19.09 -3.73
C ALA A 60 -26.43 -19.20 -2.68
N PHE A 61 -25.19 -19.12 -3.09
CA PHE A 61 -24.13 -18.89 -2.15
C PHE A 61 -23.60 -17.45 -2.30
N GLU A 62 -23.33 -16.84 -1.18
CA GLU A 62 -22.70 -15.54 -1.09
C GLU A 62 -21.27 -15.77 -0.60
N PHE A 63 -20.34 -15.07 -1.18
CA PHE A 63 -18.97 -15.10 -0.72
C PHE A 63 -18.41 -13.68 -0.62
N TRP A 64 -17.52 -13.52 0.34
CA TRP A 64 -16.82 -12.26 0.58
C TRP A 64 -15.43 -12.39 0.02
N CYS A 65 -15.13 -11.56 -0.97
CA CYS A 65 -13.83 -11.53 -1.60
C CYS A 65 -13.06 -10.30 -1.14
N PRO A 66 -12.04 -10.47 -0.31
CA PRO A 66 -11.14 -9.37 0.01
C PRO A 66 -10.30 -9.05 -1.23
N ARG A 67 -10.19 -7.78 -1.55
CA ARG A 67 -9.28 -7.30 -2.58
C ARG A 67 -8.35 -6.26 -1.96
N ARG A 68 -7.07 -6.50 -2.11
CA ARG A 68 -6.08 -5.47 -1.92
C ARG A 68 -5.98 -4.71 -3.24
N ARG A 69 -5.97 -3.38 -3.17
CA ARG A 69 -5.94 -2.53 -4.38
C ARG A 69 -7.03 -2.91 -5.38
N PRO A 70 -8.29 -2.65 -5.06
CA PRO A 70 -9.37 -2.99 -5.97
C PRO A 70 -9.16 -2.31 -7.32
N GLU A 71 -9.34 -3.05 -8.39
CA GLU A 71 -9.44 -2.46 -9.72
C GLU A 71 -10.66 -1.56 -9.79
N GLY A 72 -10.51 -0.42 -10.43
CA GLY A 72 -11.59 0.53 -10.58
C GLY A 72 -11.57 1.63 -9.53
N ASN A 73 -12.74 2.17 -9.23
CA ASN A 73 -12.89 3.30 -8.33
C ASN A 73 -13.04 2.85 -6.88
N ASN A 74 -12.21 3.41 -6.01
CA ASN A 74 -12.44 3.35 -4.57
C ASN A 74 -13.52 4.35 -4.17
N ILE A 75 -14.21 4.10 -3.08
CA ILE A 75 -15.17 5.05 -2.52
C ILE A 75 -14.44 6.31 -2.07
N ALA A 76 -14.86 7.46 -2.58
CA ALA A 76 -14.36 8.74 -2.10
C ALA A 76 -15.05 9.06 -0.76
N MET A 77 -14.29 9.00 0.34
CA MET A 77 -14.81 9.28 1.67
C MET A 77 -13.81 10.11 2.49
N LYS A 78 -14.36 10.84 3.45
CA LYS A 78 -13.57 11.50 4.49
C LYS A 78 -13.91 10.88 5.85
N ILE A 79 -12.90 10.46 6.57
CA ILE A 79 -13.02 9.90 7.92
C ILE A 79 -12.41 10.88 8.91
N THR A 80 -13.12 11.11 10.01
CA THR A 80 -12.68 12.00 11.08
C THR A 80 -12.84 11.28 12.43
N PRO A 81 -11.81 11.17 13.27
CA PRO A 81 -10.41 11.54 12.97
C PRO A 81 -9.83 10.69 11.84
N ALA A 82 -8.77 11.19 11.21
CA ALA A 82 -8.10 10.44 10.13
C ALA A 82 -7.59 9.10 10.64
N LEU A 83 -7.75 8.07 9.81
CA LEU A 83 -7.14 6.77 10.12
C LEU A 83 -5.63 6.86 9.86
N GLN A 84 -4.85 6.40 10.83
CA GLN A 84 -3.38 6.31 10.71
C GLN A 84 -2.96 5.00 10.03
N ALA A 85 -3.67 4.63 8.98
CA ALA A 85 -3.43 3.37 8.28
C ALA A 85 -2.10 3.33 7.53
N TYR A 86 -1.54 4.49 7.22
CA TYR A 86 -0.28 4.65 6.46
C TYR A 86 0.69 5.60 7.15
N ASP A 87 0.72 5.55 8.47
CA ASP A 87 1.57 6.42 9.29
C ASP A 87 3.06 6.07 9.14
N SER A 88 3.91 7.07 9.33
CA SER A 88 5.37 6.91 9.30
C SER A 88 5.91 6.00 10.39
N ALA A 89 5.17 5.77 11.47
CA ALA A 89 5.54 4.81 12.51
C ALA A 89 5.65 3.37 11.98
N HIS A 90 4.98 3.06 10.89
CA HIS A 90 5.09 1.75 10.24
C HIS A 90 6.48 1.47 9.66
N LEU A 91 7.25 2.51 9.33
CA LEU A 91 8.58 2.36 8.71
C LEU A 91 9.63 1.71 9.60
N THR A 92 9.35 1.54 10.88
CA THR A 92 10.27 0.96 11.87
C THR A 92 9.60 -0.08 12.76
N ASN A 93 8.45 -0.61 12.35
CA ASN A 93 7.68 -1.56 13.14
C ASN A 93 8.11 -3.02 12.95
N GLY A 94 9.05 -3.30 12.05
CA GLY A 94 9.58 -4.64 11.79
C GLY A 94 8.79 -5.46 10.76
N PHE A 95 7.70 -4.92 10.21
CA PHE A 95 6.92 -5.59 9.17
C PHE A 95 7.33 -5.11 7.77
N THR A 96 7.53 -6.05 6.88
CA THR A 96 7.93 -5.79 5.48
C THR A 96 6.82 -6.07 4.48
N ARG A 97 5.61 -6.27 4.95
CA ARG A 97 4.41 -6.54 4.15
C ARG A 97 3.13 -6.29 4.96
N PRO A 98 1.97 -6.18 4.31
CA PRO A 98 0.69 -6.17 5.01
C PRO A 98 0.48 -7.48 5.78
N TYR A 99 -0.11 -7.38 6.97
CA TYR A 99 -0.52 -8.54 7.77
C TYR A 99 -1.89 -8.27 8.39
N LEU A 100 -1.98 -7.90 9.66
CA LEU A 100 -3.26 -7.49 10.29
C LEU A 100 -3.65 -6.05 9.94
N GLY A 101 -2.71 -5.27 9.42
CA GLY A 101 -2.90 -3.90 8.96
C GLY A 101 -2.10 -3.66 7.69
N THR A 102 -2.04 -2.40 7.25
CA THR A 102 -1.29 -1.98 6.06
C THR A 102 0.20 -2.18 6.25
N ASN A 103 0.70 -1.94 7.46
CA ASN A 103 2.13 -1.96 7.83
C ASN A 103 3.02 -1.15 6.87
N ALA A 104 2.45 -0.15 6.24
CA ALA A 104 3.12 0.68 5.25
C ALA A 104 2.95 2.15 5.59
N TRP A 105 3.95 2.94 5.32
CA TRP A 105 3.80 4.36 5.09
C TRP A 105 3.44 4.59 3.62
N ALA A 106 2.50 5.49 3.36
CA ALA A 106 2.21 5.97 2.03
C ALA A 106 2.10 7.49 2.03
N ALA A 107 2.69 8.11 1.03
CA ALA A 107 2.64 9.55 0.87
C ALA A 107 1.23 10.01 0.45
N ASP A 108 0.91 11.25 0.72
CA ASP A 108 -0.22 11.90 0.07
C ASP A 108 0.14 12.14 -1.41
N ILE A 109 -0.71 11.66 -2.30
CA ILE A 109 -0.52 11.77 -3.74
C ILE A 109 -0.47 13.22 -4.25
N GLN A 110 -0.93 14.17 -3.44
CA GLN A 110 -0.90 15.59 -3.78
C GLN A 110 0.47 16.23 -3.59
N TYR A 111 1.37 15.60 -2.87
CA TYR A 111 2.75 16.09 -2.72
C TYR A 111 3.62 15.60 -3.86
N GLU A 112 4.13 16.51 -4.68
CA GLU A 112 4.97 16.18 -5.84
C GLU A 112 6.26 15.44 -5.47
N ASN A 113 6.86 15.77 -4.33
CA ASN A 113 8.10 15.20 -3.84
C ASN A 113 7.89 14.61 -2.44
N PRO A 114 7.32 13.43 -2.33
CA PRO A 114 7.12 12.79 -1.04
C PRO A 114 8.45 12.49 -0.36
N CYS A 115 8.49 12.75 0.93
CA CYS A 115 9.71 12.63 1.72
C CYS A 115 9.43 11.94 3.06
N VAL A 116 10.36 11.10 3.47
CA VAL A 116 10.40 10.48 4.79
C VAL A 116 11.64 10.94 5.52
N THR A 117 11.49 11.32 6.79
CA THR A 117 12.59 11.71 7.64
C THR A 117 12.74 10.73 8.81
N LEU A 118 13.92 10.17 8.95
CA LEU A 118 14.34 9.43 10.14
C LEU A 118 15.21 10.35 11.00
N ALA A 119 14.84 10.55 12.26
CA ALA A 119 15.57 11.40 13.16
C ALA A 119 15.93 10.68 14.47
N TRP A 120 17.14 10.91 14.95
CA TRP A 120 17.65 10.34 16.19
C TRP A 120 18.05 11.46 17.17
N LYS A 121 17.93 11.19 18.47
CA LYS A 121 18.36 12.13 19.52
C LYS A 121 19.86 12.41 19.49
N GLU A 122 20.63 11.41 19.08
CA GLU A 122 22.10 11.46 18.97
C GLU A 122 22.52 11.01 17.59
N LYS A 123 23.66 11.50 17.14
CA LYS A 123 24.24 11.08 15.85
C LYS A 123 24.49 9.57 15.86
N LYS A 124 24.14 8.93 14.77
CA LYS A 124 24.39 7.53 14.47
C LYS A 124 25.40 7.43 13.36
N LYS A 125 26.29 6.47 13.47
CA LYS A 125 27.18 6.11 12.37
C LYS A 125 26.47 5.07 11.51
N ILE A 126 26.15 5.46 10.29
CA ILE A 126 25.39 4.65 9.34
C ILE A 126 26.27 4.29 8.18
N SER A 127 26.38 3.00 7.89
CA SER A 127 27.18 2.44 6.80
C SER A 127 26.32 1.84 5.69
N SER A 128 25.11 1.38 6.05
CA SER A 128 24.19 0.76 5.11
C SER A 128 22.72 1.03 5.46
N LEU A 129 21.88 0.91 4.46
CA LEU A 129 20.42 1.01 4.60
C LEU A 129 19.76 -0.16 3.87
N VAL A 130 18.61 -0.59 4.41
CA VAL A 130 17.73 -1.52 3.71
C VAL A 130 16.36 -0.87 3.62
N LEU A 131 15.87 -0.67 2.41
CA LEU A 131 14.55 -0.13 2.12
C LEU A 131 13.65 -1.24 1.60
N HIS A 132 12.49 -1.40 2.20
CA HIS A 132 11.45 -2.31 1.75
C HIS A 132 10.32 -1.50 1.12
N PHE A 133 10.28 -1.49 -0.21
CA PHE A 133 9.25 -0.80 -0.96
C PHE A 133 7.97 -1.62 -1.06
N ASP A 134 6.85 -0.94 -1.04
CA ASP A 134 5.59 -1.54 -1.36
C ASP A 134 5.45 -1.66 -2.88
N THR A 135 5.61 -2.86 -3.38
CA THR A 135 5.49 -3.19 -4.80
C THR A 135 4.22 -3.96 -5.11
N ASP A 136 3.32 -4.08 -4.11
CA ASP A 136 2.13 -4.93 -4.20
C ASP A 136 2.44 -6.40 -4.56
N PHE A 137 3.57 -6.86 -4.07
CA PHE A 137 4.07 -8.21 -4.33
C PHE A 137 3.06 -9.31 -3.95
N ASP A 138 2.22 -9.03 -2.96
CA ASP A 138 1.16 -9.94 -2.49
C ASP A 138 -0.10 -9.88 -3.38
N HIS A 139 -0.07 -9.12 -4.48
CA HIS A 139 -1.22 -9.06 -5.39
C HIS A 139 -1.50 -10.46 -5.95
N PRO A 140 -2.72 -10.99 -5.81
CA PRO A 140 -3.01 -12.33 -6.28
C PRO A 140 -2.81 -12.42 -7.79
N LEU A 141 -1.89 -13.26 -8.22
CA LEU A 141 -1.63 -13.56 -9.63
C LEU A 141 -2.77 -14.35 -10.29
N GLU A 142 -3.74 -14.77 -9.51
CA GLU A 142 -4.93 -15.52 -9.96
C GLU A 142 -5.77 -14.76 -11.00
N SER A 143 -5.70 -13.43 -10.98
CA SER A 143 -6.35 -12.59 -11.98
C SER A 143 -5.57 -12.49 -13.30
N SER A 144 -4.39 -13.07 -13.39
CA SER A 144 -3.48 -12.90 -14.52
C SER A 144 -3.32 -14.12 -15.42
N LEU A 145 -4.36 -14.95 -15.55
CA LEU A 145 -4.39 -16.07 -16.51
C LEU A 145 -4.15 -15.63 -17.96
N MET A 146 -4.39 -14.39 -18.27
CA MET A 146 -4.19 -13.80 -19.61
C MET A 146 -2.85 -13.07 -19.74
N GLY A 147 -1.97 -13.20 -18.78
CA GLY A 147 -0.73 -12.43 -18.67
C GLY A 147 -0.88 -11.22 -17.77
N HIS A 148 0.22 -10.77 -17.20
CA HIS A 148 0.23 -9.57 -16.37
C HIS A 148 0.09 -8.35 -17.31
N PRO A 149 -0.91 -7.48 -17.12
CA PRO A 149 -1.16 -6.35 -18.02
C PRO A 149 -0.09 -5.26 -17.94
N GLU A 150 0.83 -5.38 -17.00
CA GLU A 150 1.81 -4.36 -16.68
C GLU A 150 3.22 -4.91 -16.89
N ASP A 151 3.98 -4.29 -17.79
CA ASP A 151 5.39 -4.61 -18.01
C ASP A 151 6.28 -4.25 -16.82
N VAL A 152 5.78 -3.35 -15.97
CA VAL A 152 6.48 -2.86 -14.79
C VAL A 152 5.49 -2.78 -13.64
N ILE A 153 5.90 -3.23 -12.46
CA ILE A 153 5.12 -3.11 -11.23
C ILE A 153 4.76 -1.64 -10.99
N PRO A 154 3.47 -1.24 -11.10
CA PRO A 154 3.09 0.17 -11.12
C PRO A 154 3.24 0.87 -9.77
N PHE A 155 3.43 0.11 -8.70
CA PHE A 155 3.54 0.61 -7.33
C PHE A 155 4.98 0.72 -6.82
N CYS A 156 5.95 0.28 -7.61
CA CYS A 156 7.35 0.36 -7.24
C CYS A 156 7.86 1.80 -7.39
N VAL A 157 8.33 2.39 -6.29
CA VAL A 157 9.09 3.63 -6.32
C VAL A 157 10.35 3.42 -7.16
N ARG A 158 10.49 4.18 -8.25
CA ARG A 158 11.61 4.04 -9.19
C ARG A 158 12.77 4.93 -8.91
N SER A 159 12.46 6.14 -8.46
CA SER A 159 13.44 7.19 -8.24
C SER A 159 13.36 7.64 -6.80
N TYR A 160 14.52 7.67 -6.14
CA TYR A 160 14.65 8.18 -4.79
C TYR A 160 16.06 8.66 -4.50
N LYS A 161 16.18 9.57 -3.53
CA LYS A 161 17.45 10.13 -3.03
C LYS A 161 17.51 10.07 -1.53
N ILE A 162 18.70 9.89 -1.00
CA ILE A 162 18.95 9.86 0.44
C ILE A 162 19.93 10.98 0.78
N PHE A 163 19.57 11.80 1.77
CA PHE A 163 20.36 12.92 2.25
C PHE A 163 20.63 12.80 3.74
N ASP A 164 21.73 13.41 4.19
CA ASP A 164 22.06 13.59 5.60
C ASP A 164 21.49 14.90 6.19
N GLU A 165 21.79 15.17 7.47
CA GLU A 165 21.35 16.38 8.19
C GLU A 165 21.86 17.71 7.59
N GLN A 166 22.95 17.67 6.78
CA GLN A 166 23.49 18.83 6.08
C GLN A 166 22.97 18.92 4.64
N ASN A 167 22.02 18.09 4.25
CA ASN A 167 21.51 17.99 2.89
C ASN A 167 22.56 17.52 1.85
N ASN A 168 23.57 16.76 2.31
CA ASN A 168 24.49 16.12 1.39
C ASN A 168 23.83 14.87 0.81
N LEU A 169 23.93 14.71 -0.51
CA LEU A 169 23.44 13.52 -1.21
C LEU A 169 24.33 12.31 -0.89
N LEU A 170 23.78 11.32 -0.21
CA LEU A 170 24.46 10.08 0.16
C LEU A 170 24.27 9.00 -0.89
N TYR A 171 23.09 8.93 -1.47
CA TYR A 171 22.72 7.91 -2.46
C TYR A 171 21.60 8.41 -3.39
N GLU A 172 21.61 7.98 -4.64
CA GLU A 172 20.56 8.23 -5.62
C GLU A 172 20.30 6.97 -6.43
N GLU A 173 19.03 6.62 -6.59
CA GLU A 173 18.53 5.57 -7.48
C GLU A 173 17.51 6.17 -8.45
N LYS A 174 17.60 5.79 -9.73
CA LYS A 174 16.73 6.33 -10.81
C LYS A 174 15.89 5.28 -11.52
N ALA A 175 16.20 4.02 -11.31
CA ALA A 175 15.58 2.92 -12.05
C ALA A 175 15.33 1.71 -11.15
N ASN A 176 14.89 1.93 -9.93
CA ASN A 176 14.56 0.84 -9.03
C ASN A 176 13.39 0.00 -9.59
N HIS A 177 13.56 -1.32 -9.50
CA HIS A 177 12.56 -2.31 -9.88
C HIS A 177 12.45 -3.44 -8.85
N GLN A 178 13.06 -3.25 -7.68
CA GLN A 178 13.12 -4.26 -6.63
C GLN A 178 12.32 -3.82 -5.39
N SER A 179 11.68 -4.77 -4.75
CA SER A 179 10.98 -4.56 -3.48
C SER A 179 11.93 -4.31 -2.32
N VAL A 180 13.14 -4.87 -2.36
CA VAL A 180 14.14 -4.71 -1.30
C VAL A 180 15.43 -4.14 -1.87
N ASN A 181 15.77 -2.93 -1.43
CA ASN A 181 17.02 -2.29 -1.79
C ASN A 181 17.99 -2.32 -0.62
N ARG A 182 19.16 -2.94 -0.84
CA ARG A 182 20.28 -2.94 0.11
C ARG A 182 21.34 -1.97 -0.38
N ILE A 183 21.51 -0.90 0.35
CA ILE A 183 22.37 0.23 -0.01
C ILE A 183 23.57 0.23 0.92
N THR A 184 24.77 0.13 0.36
CA THR A 184 26.00 0.37 1.09
C THR A 184 26.51 1.76 0.74
N LEU A 185 26.67 2.62 1.72
CA LEU A 185 27.19 3.96 1.52
C LEU A 185 28.67 3.91 1.12
N LYS A 186 29.10 4.78 0.24
CA LYS A 186 30.50 4.91 -0.18
C LYS A 186 31.45 5.14 1.00
N LYS A 187 30.98 5.87 2.00
CA LYS A 187 31.64 6.10 3.29
C LYS A 187 30.57 6.11 4.37
N PRO A 188 30.83 5.54 5.55
CA PRO A 188 29.94 5.72 6.69
C PRO A 188 29.73 7.21 7.00
N VAL A 189 28.52 7.56 7.32
CA VAL A 189 28.12 8.93 7.70
C VAL A 189 27.72 8.97 9.18
N GLU A 190 28.16 10.00 9.90
CA GLU A 190 27.66 10.31 11.24
C GLU A 190 26.61 11.40 11.16
N THR A 191 25.36 11.03 11.38
CA THR A 191 24.22 11.93 11.23
C THR A 191 23.17 11.69 12.30
N SER A 192 22.42 12.73 12.64
CA SER A 192 21.24 12.64 13.50
C SER A 192 19.94 12.62 12.69
N LEU A 193 20.04 12.73 11.35
CA LEU A 193 18.87 12.74 10.48
C LEU A 193 19.23 12.14 9.12
N LEU A 194 18.34 11.33 8.60
CA LEU A 194 18.30 10.94 7.19
C LEU A 194 16.97 11.34 6.58
N GLN A 195 17.04 11.89 5.39
CA GLN A 195 15.89 12.24 4.58
C GLN A 195 15.88 11.41 3.31
N ILE A 196 14.74 10.79 3.01
CA ILE A 196 14.54 9.99 1.81
C ILE A 196 13.47 10.67 0.98
N GLU A 197 13.88 11.30 -0.10
CA GLU A 197 12.98 11.89 -1.10
C GLU A 197 12.68 10.87 -2.17
N MET A 198 11.44 10.82 -2.63
CA MET A 198 10.95 9.84 -3.60
C MET A 198 10.10 10.50 -4.66
N GLU A 199 9.93 9.80 -5.78
CA GLU A 199 8.90 10.12 -6.76
C GLU A 199 7.74 9.14 -6.63
N HIS A 200 6.52 9.61 -6.88
CA HIS A 200 5.39 8.71 -7.00
C HIS A 200 5.58 7.75 -8.18
N PRO A 201 5.28 6.45 -8.02
CA PRO A 201 5.38 5.50 -9.12
C PRO A 201 4.54 5.89 -10.34
N CYS A 202 3.35 6.41 -10.11
CA CYS A 202 2.46 6.96 -11.13
C CYS A 202 1.40 7.87 -10.50
N GLN A 203 0.62 8.54 -11.35
CA GLN A 203 -0.42 9.48 -10.93
C GLN A 203 -1.54 8.89 -10.04
N PHE A 204 -1.64 7.57 -9.95
CA PHE A 204 -2.69 6.90 -9.17
C PHE A 204 -2.15 6.11 -7.98
N ALA A 205 -0.84 5.90 -7.90
CA ALA A 205 -0.19 5.16 -6.83
C ALA A 205 0.78 6.05 -6.07
N PRO A 206 0.57 6.27 -4.77
CA PRO A 206 1.51 7.02 -3.96
C PRO A 206 2.83 6.27 -3.74
N ALA A 207 3.91 6.99 -3.49
CA ALA A 207 5.12 6.40 -2.95
C ALA A 207 4.80 5.74 -1.61
N SER A 208 5.25 4.49 -1.45
CA SER A 208 4.95 3.70 -0.26
C SER A 208 6.11 2.77 0.10
N LEU A 209 6.35 2.66 1.40
CA LEU A 209 7.39 1.82 2.01
C LEU A 209 6.83 1.05 3.19
N PHE A 210 7.30 -0.17 3.38
CA PHE A 210 7.00 -0.96 4.58
C PHE A 210 7.99 -0.71 5.69
N GLU A 211 9.30 -0.75 5.39
CA GLU A 211 10.34 -0.75 6.41
C GLU A 211 11.60 -0.04 5.93
N ILE A 212 12.24 0.66 6.85
CA ILE A 212 13.56 1.26 6.67
C ILE A 212 14.46 0.78 7.81
N ARG A 213 15.60 0.18 7.47
CA ARG A 213 16.62 -0.23 8.43
C ARG A 213 17.90 0.51 8.13
N CYS A 214 18.57 0.98 9.19
CA CYS A 214 19.86 1.66 9.13
C CYS A 214 20.87 0.85 9.96
N GLU A 215 22.06 0.57 9.38
CA GLU A 215 23.14 -0.21 10.00
C GLU A 215 24.48 0.55 9.94
#